data_b5ec72f9e0fa413f5fcf898a9c8284f4
#
_entry.id   b5ec72f9e0fa413f5fcf898a9c8284f4
#
_cell.length_a   1.000
_cell.length_b   1.000
_cell.length_c   1.000
_cell.angle_alpha   90.00
_cell.angle_beta   90.00
_cell.angle_gamma   90.00
#
_symmetry.space_group_name_H-M   'P 1'
#
loop_
_entity.id
_entity.type
_entity.pdbx_description
1 polymer ?
#
loop_
_entity_poly.entity_id
_entity_poly.type
_entity_poly.pdbx_seq_one_letter_code
_entity_poly.pdbx_strand_id
1 'polypeptide(L)'
;SQGIAMDGTPEQQAYWLPRFASGEAIASFALTEPEAGSDAASLRTTAVLAGDHYRINGTKRYITNAPRATVFTLMARTDPAAKGAAGISAFIVPADTPGLSLGQPDRKMGQRGAKTCDVILEDVRVPASAIIGGVPGQGFRTAMKVLDRGRIHIAAVALGMADRLTTMSLAYAK
;
A
#
# COMPACT_ATOMS: atom_id res chain seq x y z
N SER A 1 2.50 -4.92 4.33
CA SER A 1 2.48 -5.92 5.41
C SER A 1 1.95 -5.38 6.74
N GLN A 2 2.30 -4.15 7.15
CA GLN A 2 1.87 -3.59 8.45
C GLN A 2 0.34 -3.55 8.62
N GLY A 3 -0.43 -3.21 7.57
CA GLY A 3 -1.88 -3.21 7.63
C GLY A 3 -2.46 -4.57 8.00
N ILE A 4 -1.92 -5.64 7.42
CA ILE A 4 -2.34 -7.02 7.75
C ILE A 4 -1.93 -7.38 9.18
N ALA A 5 -0.72 -6.99 9.61
CA ALA A 5 -0.24 -7.27 10.96
C ALA A 5 -1.05 -6.58 12.06
N MET A 6 -1.61 -5.39 11.79
CA MET A 6 -2.34 -4.60 12.78
C MET A 6 -3.85 -4.88 12.80
N ASP A 7 -4.43 -5.07 11.63
CA ASP A 7 -5.89 -5.10 11.48
C ASP A 7 -6.38 -6.32 10.67
N GLY A 8 -5.50 -7.22 10.23
CA GLY A 8 -5.88 -8.46 9.54
C GLY A 8 -6.60 -9.43 10.49
N THR A 9 -7.47 -10.28 9.91
CA THR A 9 -8.06 -11.39 10.68
C THR A 9 -6.97 -12.39 11.10
N PRO A 10 -7.23 -13.24 12.12
CA PRO A 10 -6.27 -14.26 12.52
C PRO A 10 -5.81 -15.15 11.34
N GLU A 11 -6.71 -15.49 10.43
CA GLU A 11 -6.43 -16.30 9.24
C GLU A 11 -5.53 -15.55 8.26
N GLN A 12 -5.82 -14.24 8.01
CA GLN A 12 -4.99 -13.40 7.16
C GLN A 12 -3.58 -13.23 7.73
N GLN A 13 -3.47 -13.03 9.03
CA GLN A 13 -2.19 -12.92 9.72
C GLN A 13 -1.41 -14.24 9.67
N ALA A 14 -2.05 -15.35 9.99
CA ALA A 14 -1.42 -16.67 9.96
C ALA A 14 -0.90 -17.05 8.58
N TYR A 15 -1.61 -16.65 7.52
CA TYR A 15 -1.21 -16.92 6.15
C TYR A 15 -0.08 -15.99 5.67
N TRP A 16 -0.19 -14.67 5.89
CA TRP A 16 0.70 -13.69 5.26
C TRP A 16 1.95 -13.36 6.08
N LEU A 17 1.87 -13.30 7.42
CA LEU A 17 3.01 -12.82 8.21
C LEU A 17 4.24 -13.72 8.13
N PRO A 18 4.12 -15.07 8.19
CA PRO A 18 5.28 -15.94 7.99
C PRO A 18 5.93 -15.77 6.62
N ARG A 19 5.14 -15.57 5.55
CA ARG A 19 5.63 -15.35 4.18
C ARG A 19 6.38 -14.04 4.03
N PHE A 20 5.94 -13.00 4.72
CA PHE A 20 6.68 -11.73 4.77
C PHE A 20 7.97 -11.85 5.57
N ALA A 21 7.97 -12.60 6.67
CA ALA A 21 9.14 -12.79 7.51
C ALA A 21 10.23 -13.64 6.82
N SER A 22 9.85 -14.64 6.05
CA SER A 22 10.77 -15.48 5.27
C SER A 22 11.28 -14.81 3.99
N GLY A 23 10.60 -13.73 3.53
CA GLY A 23 10.87 -13.11 2.22
C GLY A 23 10.22 -13.83 1.03
N GLU A 24 9.42 -14.87 1.26
CA GLU A 24 8.62 -15.54 0.23
C GLU A 24 7.63 -14.59 -0.43
N ALA A 25 7.08 -13.66 0.35
CA ALA A 25 6.18 -12.63 -0.15
C ALA A 25 6.73 -11.21 0.11
N ILE A 26 6.53 -10.33 -0.87
CA ILE A 26 6.84 -8.91 -0.78
C ILE A 26 5.54 -8.14 -0.88
N ALA A 27 5.20 -7.40 0.18
CA ALA A 27 4.01 -6.56 0.19
C ALA A 27 4.32 -5.14 -0.29
N SER A 28 3.40 -4.57 -1.06
CA SER A 28 3.41 -3.16 -1.44
C SER A 28 2.15 -2.46 -0.93
N PHE A 29 2.28 -1.17 -0.58
CA PHE A 29 1.19 -0.37 -0.02
C PHE A 29 0.64 0.57 -1.09
N ALA A 30 -0.59 0.32 -1.53
CA ALA A 30 -1.23 0.97 -2.66
C ALA A 30 -2.38 1.90 -2.20
N LEU A 31 -2.02 3.10 -1.72
CA LEU A 31 -2.95 4.13 -1.27
C LEU A 31 -3.09 5.26 -2.28
N THR A 32 -1.97 5.92 -2.61
CA THR A 32 -1.89 7.14 -3.42
C THR A 32 -2.44 6.95 -4.83
N GLU A 33 -3.15 7.94 -5.33
CA GLU A 33 -3.68 8.02 -6.69
C GLU A 33 -3.18 9.27 -7.40
N PRO A 34 -3.30 9.36 -8.74
CA PRO A 34 -2.89 10.57 -9.48
C PRO A 34 -3.49 11.87 -8.92
N GLU A 35 -4.73 11.82 -8.45
CA GLU A 35 -5.48 12.97 -7.96
C GLU A 35 -5.71 12.97 -6.43
N ALA A 36 -5.21 11.95 -5.71
CA ALA A 36 -5.38 11.80 -4.26
C ALA A 36 -4.06 11.41 -3.60
N GLY A 37 -3.25 12.39 -3.26
CA GLY A 37 -1.99 12.26 -2.52
C GLY A 37 -2.16 12.66 -1.06
N SER A 38 -1.94 13.96 -0.74
CA SER A 38 -2.08 14.49 0.62
C SER A 38 -3.50 14.34 1.16
N ASP A 39 -4.51 14.56 0.33
CA ASP A 39 -5.90 14.23 0.64
C ASP A 39 -6.21 12.78 0.23
N ALA A 40 -5.67 11.83 0.97
CA ALA A 40 -5.87 10.41 0.70
C ALA A 40 -7.33 9.94 0.88
N ALA A 41 -8.18 10.70 1.58
CA ALA A 41 -9.60 10.38 1.73
C ALA A 41 -10.40 10.62 0.43
N SER A 42 -9.85 11.40 -0.51
CA SER A 42 -10.44 11.68 -1.82
C SER A 42 -10.14 10.63 -2.88
N LEU A 43 -9.57 9.47 -2.51
CA LEU A 43 -9.29 8.38 -3.45
C LEU A 43 -10.56 7.96 -4.22
N ARG A 44 -10.36 7.63 -5.50
CA ARG A 44 -11.43 7.30 -6.47
C ARG A 44 -11.44 5.84 -6.91
N THR A 45 -10.41 5.06 -6.64
CA THR A 45 -10.44 3.61 -6.89
C THR A 45 -11.67 3.02 -6.24
N THR A 46 -12.49 2.31 -7.01
CA THR A 46 -13.74 1.72 -6.55
C THR A 46 -13.59 0.23 -6.30
N ALA A 47 -14.36 -0.31 -5.35
CA ALA A 47 -14.51 -1.73 -5.12
C ALA A 47 -15.99 -2.04 -4.93
N VAL A 48 -16.62 -2.62 -5.95
CA VAL A 48 -18.05 -2.92 -5.97
C VAL A 48 -18.26 -4.39 -5.64
N LEU A 49 -19.05 -4.69 -4.62
CA LEU A 49 -19.43 -6.06 -4.25
C LEU A 49 -20.36 -6.66 -5.31
N ALA A 50 -19.99 -7.80 -5.85
CA ALA A 50 -20.73 -8.55 -6.85
C ALA A 50 -20.79 -10.04 -6.44
N GLY A 51 -21.83 -10.42 -5.72
CA GLY A 51 -21.95 -11.74 -5.13
C GLY A 51 -20.95 -11.94 -4.00
N ASP A 52 -20.01 -12.88 -4.16
CA ASP A 52 -19.01 -13.28 -3.17
C ASP A 52 -17.64 -12.61 -3.39
N HIS A 53 -17.53 -11.70 -4.36
CA HIS A 53 -16.27 -11.03 -4.71
C HIS A 53 -16.45 -9.53 -4.90
N TYR A 54 -15.35 -8.78 -4.76
CA TYR A 54 -15.27 -7.37 -5.13
C TYR A 54 -14.64 -7.23 -6.51
N ARG A 55 -15.20 -6.31 -7.30
CA ARG A 55 -14.65 -5.82 -8.57
C ARG A 55 -14.00 -4.47 -8.31
N ILE A 56 -12.68 -4.39 -8.54
CA ILE A 56 -11.86 -3.22 -8.23
C ILE A 56 -11.42 -2.56 -9.53
N ASN A 57 -11.65 -1.24 -9.63
CA ASN A 57 -11.25 -0.43 -10.77
C ASN A 57 -10.60 0.88 -10.30
N GLY A 58 -9.50 1.27 -10.95
CA GLY A 58 -8.78 2.50 -10.66
C GLY A 58 -7.29 2.43 -10.94
N THR A 59 -6.56 3.48 -10.54
CA THR A 59 -5.11 3.54 -10.72
C THR A 59 -4.47 4.06 -9.44
N LYS A 60 -3.45 3.35 -8.98
CA LYS A 60 -2.58 3.76 -7.87
C LYS A 60 -1.27 4.30 -8.40
N ARG A 61 -0.76 5.37 -7.79
CA ARG A 61 0.40 6.13 -8.24
C ARG A 61 1.55 6.04 -7.26
N TYR A 62 2.79 6.03 -7.75
CA TYR A 62 4.03 6.02 -6.97
C TYR A 62 4.14 4.85 -6.00
N ILE A 63 3.68 3.67 -6.40
CA ILE A 63 3.62 2.53 -5.50
C ILE A 63 5.00 1.88 -5.37
N THR A 64 5.58 2.04 -4.20
CA THR A 64 6.92 1.54 -3.87
C THR A 64 6.97 0.02 -3.90
N ASN A 65 8.02 -0.51 -4.52
CA ASN A 65 8.26 -1.94 -4.75
C ASN A 65 7.19 -2.65 -5.61
N ALA A 66 6.24 -1.95 -6.23
CA ALA A 66 5.22 -2.57 -7.07
C ALA A 66 5.79 -3.55 -8.11
N PRO A 67 6.93 -3.27 -8.81
CA PRO A 67 7.49 -4.21 -9.77
C PRO A 67 8.01 -5.54 -9.18
N ARG A 68 8.12 -5.63 -7.85
CA ARG A 68 8.58 -6.83 -7.14
C ARG A 68 7.56 -7.38 -6.15
N ALA A 69 6.45 -6.68 -5.97
CA ALA A 69 5.41 -7.08 -5.06
C ALA A 69 4.78 -8.40 -5.51
N THR A 70 4.54 -9.28 -4.57
CA THR A 70 3.70 -10.48 -4.75
C THR A 70 2.28 -10.23 -4.28
N VAL A 71 2.09 -9.18 -3.47
CA VAL A 71 0.78 -8.81 -2.93
C VAL A 71 0.72 -7.30 -2.65
N PHE A 72 -0.44 -6.72 -2.88
CA PHE A 72 -0.74 -5.32 -2.56
C PHE A 72 -1.69 -5.22 -1.37
N THR A 73 -1.39 -4.34 -0.42
CA THR A 73 -2.37 -3.79 0.51
C THR A 73 -2.98 -2.56 -0.15
N LEU A 74 -4.18 -2.70 -0.69
CA LEU A 74 -4.80 -1.73 -1.60
C LEU A 74 -6.04 -1.10 -0.96
N MET A 75 -6.12 0.23 -0.99
CA MET A 75 -7.28 1.00 -0.52
C MET A 75 -8.21 1.32 -1.67
N ALA A 76 -9.50 1.00 -1.49
CA ALA A 76 -10.52 1.31 -2.48
C ALA A 76 -11.84 1.70 -1.79
N ARG A 77 -12.66 2.44 -2.50
CA ARG A 77 -13.98 2.90 -2.03
C ARG A 77 -15.00 1.80 -2.25
N THR A 78 -15.53 1.27 -1.16
CA THR A 78 -16.59 0.24 -1.15
C THR A 78 -17.97 0.85 -0.99
N ASP A 79 -18.08 2.04 -0.40
CA ASP A 79 -19.35 2.77 -0.28
C ASP A 79 -19.21 4.18 -0.89
N PRO A 80 -19.77 4.40 -2.09
CA PRO A 80 -19.72 5.71 -2.74
C PRO A 80 -20.64 6.75 -2.07
N ALA A 81 -21.63 6.32 -1.29
CA ALA A 81 -22.55 7.22 -0.58
C ALA A 81 -21.93 7.75 0.73
N ALA A 82 -20.99 7.03 1.32
CA ALA A 82 -20.28 7.45 2.51
C ALA A 82 -19.37 8.64 2.21
N LYS A 83 -19.47 9.70 3.04
CA LYS A 83 -18.62 10.88 2.89
C LYS A 83 -17.19 10.62 3.42
N GLY A 84 -16.20 11.17 2.71
CA GLY A 84 -14.81 11.16 3.13
C GLY A 84 -14.25 9.73 3.30
N ALA A 85 -13.61 9.48 4.43
CA ALA A 85 -12.87 8.26 4.72
C ALA A 85 -13.73 7.03 5.04
N ALA A 86 -14.98 7.21 5.47
CA ALA A 86 -15.83 6.13 5.98
C ALA A 86 -16.16 5.04 4.95
N GLY A 87 -16.19 5.39 3.65
CA GLY A 87 -16.47 4.44 2.57
C GLY A 87 -15.24 3.69 2.05
N ILE A 88 -14.07 3.79 2.69
CA ILE A 88 -12.82 3.21 2.18
C ILE A 88 -12.51 1.92 2.93
N SER A 89 -12.26 0.86 2.16
CA SER A 89 -11.81 -0.45 2.65
C SER A 89 -10.38 -0.74 2.21
N ALA A 90 -9.69 -1.61 2.94
CA ALA A 90 -8.36 -2.11 2.59
C ALA A 90 -8.46 -3.56 2.12
N PHE A 91 -7.80 -3.89 1.03
CA PHE A 91 -7.83 -5.20 0.40
C PHE A 91 -6.45 -5.83 0.33
N ILE A 92 -6.41 -7.14 0.43
CA ILE A 92 -5.25 -7.97 0.07
C ILE A 92 -5.45 -8.40 -1.38
N VAL A 93 -4.59 -7.91 -2.28
CA VAL A 93 -4.68 -8.20 -3.73
C VAL A 93 -3.38 -8.86 -4.17
N PRO A 94 -3.37 -10.15 -4.53
CA PRO A 94 -2.21 -10.80 -5.15
C PRO A 94 -1.80 -10.09 -6.46
N ALA A 95 -0.50 -10.00 -6.71
CA ALA A 95 0.00 -9.27 -7.88
C ALA A 95 -0.31 -9.92 -9.22
N ASP A 96 -0.56 -11.23 -9.22
CA ASP A 96 -0.94 -12.05 -10.38
C ASP A 96 -2.46 -12.08 -10.64
N THR A 97 -3.25 -11.28 -9.88
CA THR A 97 -4.71 -11.24 -10.08
C THR A 97 -5.02 -10.70 -11.48
N PRO A 98 -5.85 -11.39 -12.27
CA PRO A 98 -6.27 -10.93 -13.59
C PRO A 98 -6.85 -9.51 -13.54
N GLY A 99 -6.48 -8.67 -14.52
CA GLY A 99 -6.89 -7.27 -14.58
C GLY A 99 -5.98 -6.30 -13.82
N LEU A 100 -5.00 -6.80 -13.05
CA LEU A 100 -3.96 -5.98 -12.46
C LEU A 100 -2.77 -5.89 -13.42
N SER A 101 -2.32 -4.67 -13.70
CA SER A 101 -1.12 -4.40 -14.50
C SER A 101 -0.28 -3.29 -13.88
N LEU A 102 0.98 -3.21 -14.30
CA LEU A 102 1.93 -2.23 -13.78
C LEU A 102 2.36 -1.26 -14.87
N GLY A 103 2.44 0.01 -14.52
CA GLY A 103 3.03 1.04 -15.36
C GLY A 103 4.56 0.93 -15.44
N GLN A 104 5.16 1.77 -16.28
CA GLN A 104 6.62 1.87 -16.37
C GLN A 104 7.20 2.38 -15.04
N PRO A 105 8.33 1.81 -14.59
CA PRO A 105 9.00 2.29 -13.38
C PRO A 105 9.44 3.75 -13.50
N ASP A 106 9.19 4.52 -12.44
CA ASP A 106 9.55 5.94 -12.38
C ASP A 106 11.07 6.14 -12.42
N ARG A 107 11.53 7.15 -13.16
CA ARG A 107 12.92 7.60 -13.18
C ARG A 107 13.13 8.58 -12.01
N LYS A 108 13.89 8.15 -10.99
CA LYS A 108 14.08 8.93 -9.76
C LYS A 108 15.51 9.46 -9.66
N MET A 109 15.68 10.61 -8.98
CA MET A 109 17.00 11.20 -8.69
C MET A 109 17.79 10.35 -7.68
N GLY A 110 17.11 9.78 -6.68
CA GLY A 110 17.69 8.92 -5.65
C GLY A 110 16.79 7.73 -5.32
N GLN A 111 17.16 6.93 -4.31
CA GLN A 111 16.41 5.74 -3.88
C GLN A 111 16.12 4.77 -5.04
N ARG A 112 17.06 4.62 -5.97
CA ARG A 112 16.85 3.88 -7.23
C ARG A 112 16.65 2.38 -7.03
N GLY A 113 17.09 1.84 -5.90
CA GLY A 113 16.86 0.44 -5.51
C GLY A 113 15.40 0.15 -5.15
N ALA A 114 14.68 1.12 -4.61
CA ALA A 114 13.25 1.02 -4.29
C ALA A 114 12.44 1.57 -5.47
N LYS A 115 12.20 0.76 -6.49
CA LYS A 115 11.44 1.18 -7.68
C LYS A 115 10.00 1.50 -7.31
N THR A 116 9.44 2.52 -7.97
CA THR A 116 8.03 2.90 -7.89
C THR A 116 7.41 2.85 -9.28
N CYS A 117 6.13 2.53 -9.37
CA CYS A 117 5.34 2.65 -10.60
C CYS A 117 3.85 2.76 -10.27
N ASP A 118 3.04 2.93 -11.30
CA ASP A 118 1.59 2.83 -11.20
C ASP A 118 1.16 1.37 -11.06
N VAL A 119 0.05 1.16 -10.35
CA VAL A 119 -0.71 -0.09 -10.33
C VAL A 119 -2.07 0.20 -10.93
N ILE A 120 -2.36 -0.42 -12.05
CA ILE A 120 -3.56 -0.22 -12.85
C ILE A 120 -4.50 -1.41 -12.59
N LEU A 121 -5.75 -1.10 -12.33
CA LEU A 121 -6.77 -2.07 -11.92
C LEU A 121 -7.96 -1.97 -12.88
N GLU A 122 -8.17 -3.00 -13.68
CA GLU A 122 -9.24 -3.10 -14.67
C GLU A 122 -10.04 -4.36 -14.41
N ASP A 123 -11.20 -4.21 -13.78
CA ASP A 123 -12.08 -5.31 -13.37
C ASP A 123 -11.39 -6.39 -12.51
N VAL A 124 -10.44 -5.98 -11.68
CA VAL A 124 -9.71 -6.88 -10.77
C VAL A 124 -10.71 -7.51 -9.78
N ARG A 125 -10.74 -8.84 -9.73
CA ARG A 125 -11.67 -9.59 -8.87
C ARG A 125 -10.95 -10.22 -7.70
N VAL A 126 -11.42 -9.90 -6.50
CA VAL A 126 -10.92 -10.50 -5.26
C VAL A 126 -12.10 -11.01 -4.43
N PRO A 127 -11.95 -12.12 -3.69
CA PRO A 127 -13.01 -12.63 -2.83
C PRO A 127 -13.37 -11.60 -1.75
N ALA A 128 -14.60 -11.64 -1.24
CA ALA A 128 -15.03 -10.73 -0.17
C ALA A 128 -14.15 -10.86 1.09
N SER A 129 -13.57 -12.03 1.33
CA SER A 129 -12.61 -12.30 2.41
C SER A 129 -11.26 -11.58 2.25
N ALA A 130 -10.99 -10.95 1.08
CA ALA A 130 -9.79 -10.18 0.84
C ALA A 130 -9.79 -8.82 1.59
N ILE A 131 -10.92 -8.38 2.13
CA ILE A 131 -10.95 -7.19 2.99
C ILE A 131 -10.12 -7.45 4.25
N ILE A 132 -9.17 -6.57 4.52
CA ILE A 132 -8.36 -6.63 5.75
C ILE A 132 -9.27 -6.41 6.96
N GLY A 133 -9.24 -7.38 7.88
CA GLY A 133 -10.10 -7.37 9.08
C GLY A 133 -11.54 -7.79 8.81
N GLY A 134 -11.91 -8.15 7.58
CA GLY A 134 -13.22 -8.69 7.23
C GLY A 134 -14.39 -7.69 7.26
N VAL A 135 -14.16 -6.43 7.67
CA VAL A 135 -15.22 -5.41 7.82
C VAL A 135 -14.98 -4.26 6.83
N PRO A 136 -15.95 -3.97 5.93
CA PRO A 136 -15.86 -2.83 5.03
C PRO A 136 -15.80 -1.48 5.78
N GLY A 137 -15.23 -0.45 5.13
CA GLY A 137 -15.21 0.92 5.66
C GLY A 137 -14.11 1.20 6.72
N GLN A 138 -13.26 0.21 7.06
CA GLN A 138 -12.18 0.39 8.03
C GLN A 138 -10.81 0.67 7.40
N GLY A 139 -10.72 0.62 6.08
CA GLY A 139 -9.44 0.69 5.37
C GLY A 139 -8.68 1.99 5.54
N PHE A 140 -9.36 3.13 5.64
CA PHE A 140 -8.69 4.40 5.87
C PHE A 140 -8.05 4.47 7.26
N ARG A 141 -8.72 3.96 8.28
CA ARG A 141 -8.17 3.84 9.64
C ARG A 141 -6.91 2.97 9.65
N THR A 142 -6.95 1.84 8.98
CA THR A 142 -5.78 0.96 8.79
C THR A 142 -4.65 1.70 8.08
N ALA A 143 -4.95 2.44 7.01
CA ALA A 143 -3.96 3.22 6.28
C ALA A 143 -3.28 4.26 7.17
N MET A 144 -4.03 5.00 7.98
CA MET A 144 -3.47 6.02 8.89
C MET A 144 -2.56 5.39 9.95
N LYS A 145 -2.93 4.26 10.54
CA LYS A 145 -2.05 3.51 11.47
C LYS A 145 -0.73 3.10 10.83
N VAL A 146 -0.77 2.66 9.58
CA VAL A 146 0.44 2.30 8.80
C VAL A 146 1.32 3.53 8.58
N LEU A 147 0.73 4.65 8.17
CA LEU A 147 1.46 5.90 7.92
C LEU A 147 2.07 6.49 9.19
N ASP A 148 1.39 6.43 10.34
CA ASP A 148 1.92 6.93 11.61
C ASP A 148 3.19 6.19 12.01
N ARG A 149 3.21 4.86 11.88
CA ARG A 149 4.45 4.07 12.07
C ARG A 149 5.50 4.41 11.03
N GLY A 150 5.09 4.57 9.76
CA GLY A 150 5.97 4.95 8.67
C GLY A 150 6.71 6.25 8.93
N ARG A 151 6.05 7.25 9.50
CA ARG A 151 6.66 8.56 9.84
C ARG A 151 7.82 8.41 10.83
N ILE A 152 7.67 7.56 11.84
CA ILE A 152 8.74 7.28 12.82
C ILE A 152 9.94 6.61 12.13
N HIS A 153 9.69 5.63 11.26
CA HIS A 153 10.76 4.96 10.51
C HIS A 153 11.52 5.92 9.60
N ILE A 154 10.82 6.78 8.87
CA ILE A 154 11.46 7.76 7.97
C ILE A 154 12.22 8.82 8.76
N ALA A 155 11.72 9.26 9.91
CA ALA A 155 12.46 10.17 10.80
C ALA A 155 13.78 9.55 11.27
N ALA A 156 13.77 8.28 11.68
CA ALA A 156 14.97 7.57 12.07
C ALA A 156 16.00 7.43 10.92
N VAL A 157 15.51 7.12 9.71
CA VAL A 157 16.35 7.08 8.50
C VAL A 157 16.98 8.45 8.23
N ALA A 158 16.21 9.53 8.28
CA ALA A 158 16.70 10.88 8.05
C ALA A 158 17.76 11.29 9.08
N LEU A 159 17.55 10.96 10.36
CA LEU A 159 18.52 11.22 11.43
C LEU A 159 19.84 10.49 11.19
N GLY A 160 19.80 9.20 10.88
CA GLY A 160 21.00 8.41 10.58
C GLY A 160 21.76 8.92 9.35
N MET A 161 21.06 9.39 8.33
CA MET A 161 21.67 10.02 7.16
C MET A 161 22.35 11.35 7.53
N ALA A 162 21.71 12.20 8.32
CA ALA A 162 22.26 13.48 8.76
C ALA A 162 23.52 13.29 9.61
N ASP A 163 23.52 12.35 10.54
CA ASP A 163 24.70 12.00 11.36
C ASP A 163 25.86 11.53 10.49
N ARG A 164 25.61 10.61 9.55
CA ARG A 164 26.63 10.12 8.62
C ARG A 164 27.21 11.24 7.75
N LEU A 165 26.37 12.10 7.18
CA LEU A 165 26.81 13.22 6.35
C LEU A 165 27.66 14.21 7.16
N THR A 166 27.26 14.52 8.39
CA THR A 166 28.03 15.38 9.29
C THR A 166 29.42 14.80 9.58
N THR A 167 29.47 13.52 9.92
CA THR A 167 30.74 12.82 10.18
C THR A 167 31.66 12.86 8.96
N MET A 168 31.14 12.56 7.78
CA MET A 168 31.91 12.57 6.52
C MET A 168 32.40 13.98 6.18
N SER A 169 31.59 14.99 6.35
CA SER A 169 31.95 16.40 6.07
C SER A 169 33.06 16.88 7.00
N LEU A 170 32.96 16.57 8.30
CA LEU A 170 34.02 16.92 9.28
C LEU A 170 35.34 16.20 8.99
N ALA A 171 35.28 14.94 8.57
CA ALA A 171 36.48 14.20 8.20
C ALA A 171 37.15 14.76 6.94
N TYR A 172 36.37 15.23 5.98
CA TYR A 172 36.89 15.83 4.76
C TYR A 172 37.48 17.24 4.99
N ALA A 173 36.90 18.02 5.91
CA ALA A 173 37.32 19.40 6.20
C ALA A 173 38.59 19.49 7.06
N LYS A 174 39.05 18.38 7.67
CA LYS A 174 40.33 18.28 8.45
C LYS A 174 41.50 17.90 7.53
#